data_bd3a98eaf7b1d4863facf40f08a32c5a
#
_entry.id   bd3a98eaf7b1d4863facf40f08a32c5a
#
_cell.length_a   1.000
_cell.length_b   1.000
_cell.length_c   1.000
_cell.angle_alpha   90.00
_cell.angle_beta   90.00
_cell.angle_gamma   90.00
#
_symmetry.space_group_name_H-M   'P 1'
#
loop_
_entity.id
_entity.type
_entity.pdbx_description
1 polymer ?
#
loop_
_entity_poly.entity_id
_entity_poly.type
_entity_poly.pdbx_seq_one_letter_code
_entity_poly.pdbx_strand_id
1 'polypeptide(L)'
;MPDELWERLFTAMRSDRDRAILALAVSTGARAGELLGMRGVDLDWGDQLIQVRRKGTRAPQWLPASPEAFVWLRLHVEEIGGLGADAPVWQTLRRRARDGGPPGRVPLNYEALRAVLRRANGLLGTNWTMHDLRHTCALRMIRDARLSLRDVQTILGHAHLTTTETYLVEDDLEVIRRVRDHLAGRDEPLTPPGPGGATTPYRAEDLTVLFGPAGR
;
A
#
# COMPACT_ATOMS: atom_id res chain seq x y z
N MET A 1 8.47 5.15 -8.65
CA MET A 1 9.77 5.33 -7.94
C MET A 1 10.69 4.21 -8.38
N PRO A 2 11.95 4.47 -8.78
CA PRO A 2 12.97 3.45 -9.02
C PRO A 2 13.27 2.64 -7.75
N ASP A 3 13.68 1.37 -7.91
CA ASP A 3 13.88 0.48 -6.76
C ASP A 3 15.02 0.95 -5.85
N GLU A 4 16.12 1.49 -6.40
CA GLU A 4 17.21 2.09 -5.61
C GLU A 4 16.73 3.25 -4.71
N LEU A 5 15.82 4.08 -5.20
CA LEU A 5 15.25 5.17 -4.42
C LEU A 5 14.25 4.65 -3.37
N TRP A 6 13.56 3.56 -3.67
CA TRP A 6 12.72 2.86 -2.72
C TRP A 6 13.55 2.34 -1.55
N GLU A 7 14.64 1.63 -1.81
CA GLU A 7 15.54 1.09 -0.79
C GLU A 7 16.09 2.20 0.12
N ARG A 8 16.51 3.31 -0.46
CA ARG A 8 16.99 4.46 0.30
C ARG A 8 15.91 5.07 1.18
N LEU A 9 14.69 5.24 0.65
CA LEU A 9 13.56 5.76 1.42
C LEU A 9 13.19 4.80 2.54
N PHE A 10 13.13 3.51 2.27
CA PHE A 10 12.79 2.47 3.23
C PHE A 10 13.82 2.40 4.37
N THR A 11 15.10 2.43 4.05
CA THR A 11 16.20 2.44 5.01
C THR A 11 16.19 3.70 5.89
N ALA A 12 15.73 4.84 5.38
CA ALA A 12 15.60 6.07 6.14
C ALA A 12 14.45 6.04 7.18
N MET A 13 13.58 5.01 7.17
CA MET A 13 12.55 4.85 8.18
C MET A 13 13.14 4.46 9.53
N ARG A 14 12.67 5.13 10.61
CA ARG A 14 13.24 5.01 11.96
C ARG A 14 12.53 4.02 12.87
N SER A 15 11.40 3.44 12.42
CA SER A 15 10.60 2.51 13.22
C SER A 15 9.98 1.44 12.35
N ASP A 16 9.70 0.29 12.95
CA ASP A 16 9.03 -0.82 12.26
C ASP A 16 7.62 -0.44 11.82
N ARG A 17 6.94 0.41 12.60
CA ARG A 17 5.66 1.02 12.20
C ARG A 17 5.79 1.76 10.87
N ASP A 18 6.78 2.64 10.74
CA ASP A 18 6.92 3.47 9.55
C ASP A 18 7.32 2.62 8.33
N ARG A 19 8.16 1.59 8.54
CA ARG A 19 8.47 0.57 7.51
C ARG A 19 7.24 -0.22 7.09
N ALA A 20 6.44 -0.71 8.05
CA ALA A 20 5.22 -1.42 7.78
C ALA A 20 4.22 -0.60 6.95
N ILE A 21 4.02 0.68 7.31
CA ILE A 21 3.13 1.58 6.55
C ILE A 21 3.62 1.73 5.10
N LEU A 22 4.90 1.96 4.88
CA LEU A 22 5.46 2.14 3.55
C LEU A 22 5.39 0.84 2.72
N ALA A 23 5.74 -0.30 3.33
CA ALA A 23 5.68 -1.60 2.67
C ALA A 23 4.24 -1.96 2.27
N LEU A 24 3.25 -1.73 3.15
CA LEU A 24 1.84 -1.90 2.82
C LEU A 24 1.39 -0.92 1.73
N ALA A 25 1.80 0.34 1.79
CA ALA A 25 1.42 1.32 0.78
C ALA A 25 1.93 0.96 -0.61
N VAL A 26 3.18 0.47 -0.73
CA VAL A 26 3.79 0.12 -2.01
C VAL A 26 3.35 -1.24 -2.54
N SER A 27 2.92 -2.17 -1.69
CA SER A 27 2.43 -3.48 -2.11
C SER A 27 0.94 -3.48 -2.46
N THR A 28 0.12 -2.74 -1.71
CA THR A 28 -1.35 -2.74 -1.88
C THR A 28 -1.89 -1.56 -2.69
N GLY A 29 -1.11 -0.47 -2.80
CA GLY A 29 -1.56 0.78 -3.38
C GLY A 29 -2.68 1.47 -2.62
N ALA A 30 -2.98 1.07 -1.38
CA ALA A 30 -3.99 1.70 -0.55
C ALA A 30 -3.69 3.19 -0.29
N ARG A 31 -4.73 4.01 -0.19
CA ARG A 31 -4.58 5.43 0.15
C ARG A 31 -4.17 5.60 1.61
N ALA A 32 -3.46 6.67 1.90
CA ALA A 32 -3.01 6.96 3.28
C ALA A 32 -4.15 6.91 4.31
N GLY A 33 -5.30 7.50 4.00
CA GLY A 33 -6.47 7.47 4.90
C GLY A 33 -7.11 6.08 5.02
N GLU A 34 -7.02 5.25 3.99
CA GLU A 34 -7.47 3.86 4.01
C GLU A 34 -6.59 3.03 4.94
N LEU A 35 -5.26 3.18 4.83
CA LEU A 35 -4.31 2.52 5.74
C LEU A 35 -4.46 3.01 7.18
N LEU A 36 -4.50 4.32 7.39
CA LEU A 36 -4.56 4.90 8.74
C LEU A 36 -5.85 4.55 9.49
N GLY A 37 -6.92 4.20 8.77
CA GLY A 37 -8.19 3.78 9.34
C GLY A 37 -8.25 2.32 9.78
N MET A 38 -7.21 1.50 9.54
CA MET A 38 -7.22 0.07 9.83
C MET A 38 -7.21 -0.22 11.33
N ARG A 39 -7.92 -1.28 11.71
CA ARG A 39 -7.97 -1.87 13.05
C ARG A 39 -7.42 -3.31 13.03
N GLY A 40 -7.21 -3.88 14.19
CA GLY A 40 -6.70 -5.27 14.29
C GLY A 40 -7.59 -6.28 13.57
N VAL A 41 -8.92 -6.09 13.59
CA VAL A 41 -9.89 -6.95 12.89
C VAL A 41 -9.75 -6.89 11.36
N ASP A 42 -9.13 -5.84 10.83
CA ASP A 42 -8.92 -5.65 9.39
C ASP A 42 -7.67 -6.39 8.86
N LEU A 43 -7.02 -7.24 9.68
CA LEU A 43 -5.82 -7.98 9.34
C LEU A 43 -6.09 -9.48 9.25
N ASP A 44 -5.85 -10.08 8.10
CA ASP A 44 -5.77 -11.52 7.94
C ASP A 44 -4.29 -11.93 7.84
N TRP A 45 -3.79 -12.49 8.93
CA TRP A 45 -2.40 -12.92 9.05
C TRP A 45 -2.09 -14.19 8.26
N GLY A 46 -3.09 -15.05 8.08
CA GLY A 46 -2.96 -16.32 7.37
C GLY A 46 -2.81 -16.12 5.88
N ASP A 47 -3.72 -15.34 5.29
CA ASP A 47 -3.74 -15.05 3.87
C ASP A 47 -2.98 -13.79 3.48
N GLN A 48 -2.39 -13.09 4.44
CA GLN A 48 -1.66 -11.83 4.23
C GLN A 48 -2.51 -10.78 3.53
N LEU A 49 -3.75 -10.63 3.99
CA LEU A 49 -4.69 -9.64 3.47
C LEU A 49 -4.89 -8.52 4.48
N ILE A 50 -5.11 -7.32 3.97
CA ILE A 50 -5.60 -6.19 4.75
C ILE A 50 -6.96 -5.77 4.23
N GLN A 51 -7.90 -5.47 5.12
CA GLN A 51 -9.16 -4.87 4.75
C GLN A 51 -9.08 -3.35 4.87
N VAL A 52 -9.47 -2.65 3.81
CA VAL A 52 -9.54 -1.20 3.80
C VAL A 52 -10.95 -0.73 3.48
N ARG A 53 -11.32 0.45 4.00
CA ARG A 53 -12.59 1.11 3.66
C ARG A 53 -12.34 2.15 2.58
N ARG A 54 -12.90 1.93 1.40
CA ARG A 54 -12.65 2.76 0.22
C ARG A 54 -13.16 4.18 0.40
N LYS A 55 -12.32 5.16 -0.01
CA LYS A 55 -12.72 6.58 -0.02
C LYS A 55 -13.93 6.77 -0.96
N GLY A 56 -14.97 7.40 -0.47
CA GLY A 56 -16.22 7.67 -1.21
C GLY A 56 -17.32 6.68 -0.84
N THR A 57 -17.23 5.44 -1.26
CA THR A 57 -18.24 4.40 -1.03
C THR A 57 -18.25 3.85 0.39
N ARG A 58 -17.13 3.94 1.12
CA ARG A 58 -16.86 3.26 2.40
C ARG A 58 -17.00 1.74 2.35
N ALA A 59 -17.12 1.15 1.16
CA ALA A 59 -17.18 -0.29 0.99
C ALA A 59 -15.88 -0.93 1.52
N PRO A 60 -15.97 -2.04 2.29
CA PRO A 60 -14.81 -2.81 2.68
C PRO A 60 -14.24 -3.53 1.45
N GLN A 61 -12.93 -3.59 1.35
CA GLN A 61 -12.24 -4.36 0.32
C GLN A 61 -10.99 -5.00 0.91
N TRP A 62 -10.81 -6.29 0.65
CA TRP A 62 -9.61 -7.02 0.96
C TRP A 62 -8.53 -6.76 -0.10
N LEU A 63 -7.31 -6.51 0.35
CA LEU A 63 -6.15 -6.25 -0.48
C LEU A 63 -5.02 -7.19 -0.08
N PRO A 64 -4.43 -7.94 -1.02
CA PRO A 64 -3.24 -8.72 -0.76
C PRO A 64 -2.04 -7.80 -0.55
N ALA A 65 -1.22 -8.10 0.45
CA ALA A 65 0.02 -7.39 0.71
C ALA A 65 1.22 -8.33 0.60
N SER A 66 2.41 -7.76 0.41
CA SER A 66 3.63 -8.56 0.31
C SER A 66 3.96 -9.23 1.65
N PRO A 67 4.60 -10.42 1.61
CA PRO A 67 5.10 -11.09 2.82
C PRO A 67 5.98 -10.17 3.67
N GLU A 68 6.87 -9.40 3.04
CA GLU A 68 7.72 -8.42 3.71
C GLU A 68 6.91 -7.37 4.49
N ALA A 69 5.81 -6.88 3.92
CA ALA A 69 4.95 -5.91 4.60
C ALA A 69 4.36 -6.50 5.89
N PHE A 70 3.99 -7.78 5.88
CA PHE A 70 3.50 -8.49 7.06
C PHE A 70 4.59 -8.78 8.09
N VAL A 71 5.85 -8.98 7.68
CA VAL A 71 6.98 -9.08 8.61
C VAL A 71 7.13 -7.78 9.39
N TRP A 72 7.18 -6.63 8.72
CA TRP A 72 7.30 -5.34 9.38
C TRP A 72 6.07 -4.99 10.23
N LEU A 73 4.87 -5.38 9.76
CA LEU A 73 3.64 -5.22 10.54
C LEU A 73 3.69 -6.05 11.82
N ARG A 74 4.21 -7.28 11.77
CA ARG A 74 4.37 -8.14 12.94
C ARG A 74 5.33 -7.53 13.96
N LEU A 75 6.50 -7.06 13.52
CA LEU A 75 7.47 -6.38 14.38
C LEU A 75 6.85 -5.15 15.05
N HIS A 76 6.08 -4.35 14.29
CA HIS A 76 5.35 -3.22 14.88
C HIS A 76 4.35 -3.64 15.94
N VAL A 77 3.57 -4.68 15.68
CA VAL A 77 2.56 -5.18 16.65
C VAL A 77 3.24 -5.70 17.93
N GLU A 78 4.39 -6.35 17.81
CA GLU A 78 5.19 -6.79 18.95
C GLU A 78 5.76 -5.58 19.72
N GLU A 79 6.29 -4.56 19.05
CA GLU A 79 6.79 -3.31 19.66
C GLU A 79 5.71 -2.61 20.52
N ILE A 80 4.46 -2.63 20.08
CA ILE A 80 3.37 -2.00 20.84
C ILE A 80 2.79 -2.88 21.95
N GLY A 81 3.21 -4.15 22.05
CA GLY A 81 2.76 -5.10 23.07
C GLY A 81 1.50 -5.85 22.70
N GLY A 82 1.24 -6.04 21.41
CA GLY A 82 0.07 -6.73 20.87
C GLY A 82 -0.99 -5.78 20.33
N LEU A 83 -1.96 -6.33 19.60
CA LEU A 83 -3.02 -5.58 18.92
C LEU A 83 -4.38 -6.23 19.20
N GLY A 84 -5.27 -5.53 19.88
CA GLY A 84 -6.67 -5.97 20.04
C GLY A 84 -7.46 -5.78 18.74
N ALA A 85 -8.53 -6.56 18.57
CA ALA A 85 -9.36 -6.54 17.36
C ALA A 85 -9.83 -5.13 16.97
N ASP A 86 -10.32 -4.36 17.91
CA ASP A 86 -10.83 -2.99 17.68
C ASP A 86 -9.78 -1.89 17.81
N ALA A 87 -8.56 -2.25 18.21
CA ALA A 87 -7.49 -1.28 18.38
C ALA A 87 -7.01 -0.76 17.00
N PRO A 88 -6.70 0.54 16.88
CA PRO A 88 -6.10 1.06 15.66
C PRO A 88 -4.73 0.41 15.45
N VAL A 89 -4.46 -0.07 14.22
CA VAL A 89 -3.18 -0.67 13.87
C VAL A 89 -2.05 0.34 14.06
N TRP A 90 -2.25 1.53 13.57
CA TRP A 90 -1.22 2.57 13.58
C TRP A 90 -1.40 3.48 14.78
N GLN A 91 -0.45 3.40 15.69
CA GLN A 91 -0.44 4.17 16.93
C GLN A 91 0.84 5.00 17.04
N THR A 92 0.81 6.06 17.88
CA THR A 92 2.01 6.83 18.20
C THR A 92 3.02 5.95 18.95
N LEU A 93 4.31 6.09 18.64
CA LEU A 93 5.37 5.33 19.31
C LEU A 93 5.54 5.77 20.78
N ARG A 94 5.37 7.05 21.05
CA ARG A 94 5.40 7.59 22.41
C ARG A 94 4.01 7.56 23.03
N ARG A 95 3.93 7.15 24.30
CA ARG A 95 2.71 7.31 25.10
C ARG A 95 2.51 8.80 25.39
N ARG A 96 1.30 9.27 25.29
CA ARG A 96 0.91 10.66 25.62
C ARG A 96 0.05 10.67 26.85
N ALA A 97 0.14 11.74 27.64
CA ALA A 97 -0.77 11.97 28.73
C ALA A 97 -2.21 12.03 28.19
N ARG A 98 -3.14 11.46 28.92
CA ARG A 98 -4.59 11.52 28.65
C ARG A 98 -5.23 12.26 29.81
N ASP A 99 -6.22 13.08 29.49
CA ASP A 99 -7.00 13.76 30.53
C ASP A 99 -7.65 12.72 31.45
N GLY A 100 -7.23 12.73 32.73
CA GLY A 100 -7.75 11.85 33.77
C GLY A 100 -7.36 10.37 33.69
N GLY A 101 -6.43 9.96 32.81
CA GLY A 101 -6.03 8.57 32.65
C GLY A 101 -4.51 8.36 32.53
N PRO A 102 -4.05 7.08 32.59
CA PRO A 102 -2.64 6.76 32.40
C PRO A 102 -2.19 7.11 30.97
N PRO A 103 -0.91 7.47 30.79
CA PRO A 103 -0.36 7.72 29.46
C PRO A 103 -0.61 6.54 28.51
N GLY A 104 -1.16 6.84 27.32
CA GLY A 104 -1.50 5.84 26.32
C GLY A 104 -0.98 6.18 24.93
N ARG A 105 -0.97 5.19 24.04
CA ARG A 105 -0.76 5.42 22.61
C ARG A 105 -2.04 5.95 21.98
N VAL A 106 -1.93 6.82 21.02
CA VAL A 106 -3.08 7.37 20.28
C VAL A 106 -2.97 6.99 18.80
N PRO A 107 -4.10 6.94 18.07
CA PRO A 107 -4.08 6.68 16.64
C PRO A 107 -3.14 7.64 15.90
N LEU A 108 -2.39 7.11 14.93
CA LEU A 108 -1.55 7.92 14.05
C LEU A 108 -2.46 8.70 13.10
N ASN A 109 -2.27 10.00 13.01
CA ASN A 109 -2.99 10.83 12.06
C ASN A 109 -2.17 11.11 10.80
N TYR A 110 -2.84 11.66 9.78
CA TYR A 110 -2.22 11.93 8.48
C TYR A 110 -1.05 12.93 8.58
N GLU A 111 -1.15 13.96 9.42
CA GLU A 111 -0.07 14.93 9.60
C GLU A 111 1.17 14.32 10.24
N ALA A 112 0.99 13.38 11.17
CA ALA A 112 2.11 12.65 11.75
C ALA A 112 2.79 11.74 10.71
N LEU A 113 2.03 11.08 9.84
CA LEU A 113 2.57 10.29 8.73
C LEU A 113 3.31 11.20 7.72
N ARG A 114 2.72 12.34 7.35
CA ARG A 114 3.42 13.34 6.50
C ARG A 114 4.75 13.79 7.12
N ALA A 115 4.77 13.99 8.44
CA ALA A 115 6.00 14.38 9.14
C ALA A 115 7.08 13.29 9.10
N VAL A 116 6.68 11.99 9.08
CA VAL A 116 7.64 10.87 8.85
C VAL A 116 8.28 11.01 7.46
N LEU A 117 7.47 11.10 6.41
CA LEU A 117 7.97 11.24 5.03
C LEU A 117 8.79 12.52 4.84
N ARG A 118 8.37 13.65 5.40
CA ARG A 118 9.11 14.91 5.31
C ARG A 118 10.51 14.80 5.91
N ARG A 119 10.66 14.09 7.04
CA ARG A 119 12.00 13.86 7.66
C ARG A 119 12.88 12.99 6.77
N ALA A 120 12.34 11.91 6.21
CA ALA A 120 13.09 11.05 5.30
C ALA A 120 13.47 11.78 4.01
N ASN A 121 12.55 12.52 3.43
CA ASN A 121 12.80 13.35 2.25
C ASN A 121 13.89 14.40 2.51
N GLY A 122 13.87 15.05 3.68
CA GLY A 122 14.92 16.01 4.06
C GLY A 122 16.31 15.38 4.16
N LEU A 123 16.40 14.12 4.60
CA LEU A 123 17.66 13.38 4.62
C LEU A 123 18.15 12.95 3.24
N LEU A 124 17.22 12.67 2.33
CA LEU A 124 17.51 12.11 1.01
C LEU A 124 17.55 13.16 -0.11
N GLY A 125 17.17 14.41 0.17
CA GLY A 125 17.02 15.45 -0.85
C GLY A 125 15.89 15.15 -1.83
N THR A 126 14.79 14.53 -1.36
CA THR A 126 13.65 14.10 -2.18
C THR A 126 12.34 14.70 -1.69
N ASN A 127 11.23 14.43 -2.37
CA ASN A 127 9.89 14.93 -2.02
C ASN A 127 8.80 13.86 -2.11
N TRP A 128 9.13 12.59 -1.89
CA TRP A 128 8.20 11.47 -1.99
C TRP A 128 6.99 11.61 -1.06
N THR A 129 5.83 11.22 -1.57
CA THR A 129 4.56 11.24 -0.87
C THR A 129 3.90 9.85 -0.84
N MET A 130 2.84 9.67 -0.06
CA MET A 130 2.04 8.44 -0.09
C MET A 130 1.39 8.22 -1.46
N HIS A 131 1.15 9.28 -2.22
CA HIS A 131 0.63 9.19 -3.59
C HIS A 131 1.65 8.57 -4.54
N ASP A 132 2.92 8.94 -4.42
CA ASP A 132 4.01 8.37 -5.23
C ASP A 132 4.22 6.88 -4.93
N LEU A 133 4.01 6.44 -3.69
CA LEU A 133 4.04 5.01 -3.33
C LEU A 133 2.91 4.24 -4.02
N ARG A 134 1.71 4.81 -4.04
CA ARG A 134 0.57 4.22 -4.76
C ARG A 134 0.82 4.18 -6.27
N HIS A 135 1.39 5.23 -6.87
CA HIS A 135 1.82 5.21 -8.27
C HIS A 135 2.87 4.14 -8.53
N THR A 136 3.81 3.97 -7.61
CA THR A 136 4.83 2.93 -7.70
C THR A 136 4.20 1.53 -7.69
N CYS A 137 3.24 1.29 -6.79
CA CYS A 137 2.45 0.06 -6.76
C CYS A 137 1.78 -0.21 -8.11
N ALA A 138 1.03 0.77 -8.61
CA ALA A 138 0.32 0.65 -9.88
C ALA A 138 1.26 0.35 -11.06
N LEU A 139 2.39 1.06 -11.16
CA LEU A 139 3.38 0.84 -12.21
C LEU A 139 4.03 -0.55 -12.12
N ARG A 140 4.25 -1.07 -10.91
CA ARG A 140 4.77 -2.42 -10.71
C ARG A 140 3.76 -3.47 -11.16
N MET A 141 2.49 -3.31 -10.81
CA MET A 141 1.41 -4.20 -11.24
C MET A 141 1.22 -4.17 -12.77
N ILE A 142 1.21 -2.98 -13.38
CA ILE A 142 1.06 -2.82 -14.84
C ILE A 142 2.20 -3.50 -15.63
N ARG A 143 3.39 -3.56 -15.06
CA ARG A 143 4.55 -4.22 -15.70
C ARG A 143 4.51 -5.74 -15.61
N ASP A 144 3.68 -6.30 -14.77
CA ASP A 144 3.51 -7.75 -14.66
C ASP A 144 2.47 -8.25 -15.68
N ALA A 145 2.94 -9.00 -16.66
CA ALA A 145 2.09 -9.55 -17.73
C ALA A 145 1.01 -10.55 -17.22
N ARG A 146 1.11 -10.99 -15.95
CA ARG A 146 0.10 -11.87 -15.32
C ARG A 146 -1.10 -11.08 -14.80
N LEU A 147 -1.01 -9.76 -14.72
CA LEU A 147 -2.08 -8.89 -14.23
C LEU A 147 -2.73 -8.14 -15.39
N SER A 148 -4.05 -8.17 -15.45
CA SER A 148 -4.81 -7.33 -16.36
C SER A 148 -4.92 -5.90 -15.84
N LEU A 149 -5.21 -4.95 -16.72
CA LEU A 149 -5.51 -3.57 -16.32
C LEU A 149 -6.70 -3.52 -15.34
N ARG A 150 -7.66 -4.43 -15.51
CA ARG A 150 -8.82 -4.56 -14.63
C ARG A 150 -8.43 -5.00 -13.23
N ASP A 151 -7.48 -5.95 -13.08
CA ASP A 151 -6.95 -6.35 -11.77
C ASP A 151 -6.37 -5.14 -11.05
N VAL A 152 -5.55 -4.35 -11.76
CA VAL A 152 -4.93 -3.15 -11.22
C VAL A 152 -5.99 -2.12 -10.79
N GLN A 153 -7.00 -1.88 -11.63
CA GLN A 153 -8.11 -0.98 -11.31
C GLN A 153 -8.90 -1.45 -10.10
N THR A 154 -9.20 -2.75 -10.01
CA THR A 154 -9.91 -3.36 -8.89
C THR A 154 -9.14 -3.17 -7.59
N ILE A 155 -7.86 -3.54 -7.56
CA ILE A 155 -7.00 -3.41 -6.38
C ILE A 155 -6.86 -1.94 -5.96
N LEU A 156 -6.71 -1.03 -6.90
CA LEU A 156 -6.61 0.40 -6.61
C LEU A 156 -7.96 1.03 -6.21
N GLY A 157 -9.08 0.35 -6.42
CA GLY A 157 -10.41 0.87 -6.09
C GLY A 157 -10.76 2.12 -6.89
N HIS A 158 -10.61 2.05 -8.21
CA HIS A 158 -11.06 3.09 -9.12
C HIS A 158 -12.56 2.92 -9.39
N ALA A 159 -13.38 3.86 -8.91
CA ALA A 159 -14.84 3.80 -8.95
C ALA A 159 -15.45 3.99 -10.34
N HIS A 160 -14.68 4.35 -11.34
CA HIS A 160 -15.16 4.58 -12.70
C HIS A 160 -14.73 3.46 -13.64
N LEU A 161 -15.35 2.29 -13.47
CA LEU A 161 -15.57 1.41 -14.60
C LEU A 161 -16.72 2.04 -15.39
N THR A 162 -16.47 2.43 -16.64
CA THR A 162 -17.52 2.88 -17.55
C THR A 162 -18.62 1.81 -17.57
N THR A 163 -19.86 2.24 -17.49
CA THR A 163 -21.09 1.48 -17.25
C THR A 163 -21.34 0.29 -18.22
N THR A 164 -20.46 0.03 -19.16
CA THR A 164 -20.59 -1.01 -20.18
C THR A 164 -19.98 -2.36 -19.79
N GLU A 165 -19.18 -2.43 -18.71
CA GLU A 165 -18.50 -3.66 -18.27
C GLU A 165 -19.14 -4.33 -17.04
N THR A 166 -20.39 -3.99 -16.71
CA THR A 166 -21.11 -4.48 -15.52
C THR A 166 -21.45 -5.98 -15.56
N TYR A 167 -21.11 -6.69 -16.63
CA TYR A 167 -21.53 -8.09 -16.82
C TYR A 167 -20.46 -9.16 -16.58
N LEU A 168 -19.25 -8.78 -16.24
CA LEU A 168 -18.22 -9.73 -15.78
C LEU A 168 -17.88 -9.40 -14.34
N VAL A 169 -18.65 -9.92 -13.40
CA VAL A 169 -18.25 -10.04 -12.00
C VAL A 169 -17.12 -11.06 -11.98
N GLU A 170 -15.91 -10.58 -12.18
CA GLU A 170 -14.73 -11.39 -11.91
C GLU A 170 -14.70 -11.62 -10.40
N ASP A 171 -14.52 -12.89 -10.00
CA ASP A 171 -14.48 -13.24 -8.59
C ASP A 171 -13.31 -12.47 -7.93
N ASP A 172 -13.60 -11.65 -6.94
CA ASP A 172 -12.58 -10.87 -6.19
C ASP A 172 -11.48 -11.79 -5.64
N LEU A 173 -11.79 -13.06 -5.35
CA LEU A 173 -10.81 -14.06 -4.91
C LEU A 173 -9.79 -14.38 -6.01
N GLU A 174 -10.20 -14.41 -7.26
CA GLU A 174 -9.29 -14.65 -8.39
C GLU A 174 -8.33 -13.47 -8.60
N VAL A 175 -8.83 -12.24 -8.48
CA VAL A 175 -7.99 -11.03 -8.51
C VAL A 175 -6.98 -11.04 -7.37
N ILE A 176 -7.42 -11.35 -6.16
CA ILE A 176 -6.56 -11.47 -4.98
C ILE A 176 -5.46 -12.52 -5.22
N ARG A 177 -5.82 -13.68 -5.78
CA ARG A 177 -4.85 -14.75 -6.07
C ARG A 177 -3.79 -14.29 -7.05
N ARG A 178 -4.16 -13.68 -8.19
CA ARG A 178 -3.20 -13.16 -9.18
C ARG A 178 -2.27 -12.09 -8.59
N VAL A 179 -2.79 -11.21 -7.76
CA VAL A 179 -1.97 -10.18 -7.11
C VAL A 179 -1.04 -10.77 -6.04
N ARG A 180 -1.47 -11.80 -5.31
CA ARG A 180 -0.58 -12.55 -4.40
C ARG A 180 0.58 -13.20 -5.17
N ASP A 181 0.29 -13.84 -6.30
CA ASP A 181 1.33 -14.45 -7.16
C ASP A 181 2.31 -13.40 -7.71
N HIS A 182 1.81 -12.23 -8.09
CA HIS A 182 2.65 -11.08 -8.45
C HIS A 182 3.57 -10.64 -7.29
N LEU A 183 3.03 -10.52 -6.10
CA LEU A 183 3.79 -10.08 -4.93
C LEU A 183 4.82 -11.13 -4.49
N ALA A 184 4.50 -12.42 -4.55
CA ALA A 184 5.42 -13.51 -4.23
C ALA A 184 6.57 -13.64 -5.23
N GLY A 185 6.34 -13.39 -6.52
CA GLY A 185 7.36 -13.47 -7.57
C GLY A 185 8.37 -12.32 -7.56
N ARG A 186 8.25 -11.35 -6.66
CA ARG A 186 9.19 -10.21 -6.55
C ARG A 186 10.47 -10.54 -5.79
N ASP A 187 10.49 -11.64 -5.04
CA ASP A 187 11.69 -12.11 -4.34
C ASP A 187 12.67 -12.82 -5.29
N GLU A 188 12.26 -13.11 -6.53
CA GLU A 188 13.18 -13.54 -7.57
C GLU A 188 13.94 -12.32 -8.14
N PRO A 189 15.29 -12.39 -8.28
CA PRO A 189 16.07 -11.34 -8.92
C PRO A 189 15.51 -11.11 -10.34
N LEU A 190 15.05 -9.90 -10.62
CA LEU A 190 14.61 -9.52 -11.97
C LEU A 190 15.80 -9.73 -12.93
N THR A 191 15.78 -10.79 -13.69
CA THR A 191 16.68 -10.93 -14.82
C THR A 191 16.38 -9.74 -15.75
N PRO A 192 17.35 -8.85 -16.03
CA PRO A 192 17.09 -7.72 -16.91
C PRO A 192 16.61 -8.28 -18.25
N PRO A 193 15.55 -7.71 -18.85
CA PRO A 193 15.11 -8.11 -20.18
C PRO A 193 16.30 -7.98 -21.14
N GLY A 194 16.63 -9.05 -21.84
CA GLY A 194 17.63 -9.04 -22.90
C GLY A 194 17.34 -7.92 -23.91
N PRO A 195 18.30 -7.50 -24.75
CA PRO A 195 18.17 -6.38 -25.68
C PRO A 195 17.18 -6.67 -26.82
N GLY A 196 15.93 -6.89 -26.50
CA GLY A 196 14.81 -7.17 -27.39
C GLY A 196 13.53 -6.76 -26.68
N GLY A 197 13.23 -5.46 -26.80
CA GLY A 197 12.17 -4.73 -26.14
C GLY A 197 10.90 -5.51 -25.80
N ALA A 198 10.65 -5.71 -24.53
CA ALA A 198 9.31 -5.88 -24.02
C ALA A 198 8.63 -4.50 -24.11
N THR A 199 7.88 -4.27 -25.19
CA THR A 199 6.91 -3.20 -25.27
C THR A 199 5.96 -3.40 -24.09
N THR A 200 5.93 -2.45 -23.17
CA THR A 200 4.92 -2.39 -22.12
C THR A 200 3.55 -2.51 -22.80
N PRO A 201 2.70 -3.48 -22.45
CA PRO A 201 1.42 -3.67 -23.14
C PRO A 201 0.44 -2.52 -22.93
N TYR A 202 0.80 -1.52 -22.11
CA TYR A 202 -0.01 -0.37 -21.75
C TYR A 202 0.56 0.91 -22.33
N ARG A 203 -0.33 1.70 -22.97
CA ARG A 203 -0.02 3.01 -23.53
C ARG A 203 -0.04 4.07 -22.42
N ALA A 204 0.57 5.24 -22.69
CA ALA A 204 0.51 6.39 -21.78
C ALA A 204 -0.95 6.81 -21.44
N GLU A 205 -1.88 6.53 -22.34
CA GLU A 205 -3.33 6.73 -22.20
C GLU A 205 -3.91 5.88 -21.06
N ASP A 206 -3.43 4.64 -20.90
CA ASP A 206 -3.89 3.72 -19.84
C ASP A 206 -3.50 4.25 -18.45
N LEU A 207 -2.35 4.93 -18.34
CA LEU A 207 -1.92 5.58 -17.10
C LEU A 207 -2.83 6.77 -16.75
N THR A 208 -3.35 7.47 -17.75
CA THR A 208 -4.30 8.57 -17.55
C THR A 208 -5.64 8.05 -17.01
N VAL A 209 -6.07 6.85 -17.44
CA VAL A 209 -7.27 6.18 -16.91
C VAL A 209 -7.09 5.80 -15.44
N LEU A 210 -5.89 5.34 -15.08
CA LEU A 210 -5.59 4.91 -13.69
C LEU A 210 -5.40 6.08 -12.72
N PHE A 211 -4.86 7.20 -13.19
CA PHE A 211 -4.41 8.29 -12.32
C PHE A 211 -5.13 9.62 -12.57
N GLY A 212 -5.96 9.69 -13.60
CA GLY A 212 -6.54 10.93 -14.09
C GLY A 212 -5.52 11.78 -14.85
N PRO A 213 -5.96 12.89 -15.50
CA PRO A 213 -5.03 13.79 -16.16
C PRO A 213 -4.03 14.33 -15.14
N ALA A 214 -2.74 14.38 -15.51
CA ALA A 214 -1.69 14.91 -14.66
C ALA A 214 -2.06 16.35 -14.25
N GLY A 215 -2.57 16.49 -13.04
CA GLY A 215 -2.90 17.79 -12.47
C GLY A 215 -1.61 18.57 -12.19
N ARG A 216 -1.59 19.80 -12.62
CA ARG A 216 -0.56 20.81 -12.34
C ARG A 216 -0.42 21.07 -10.84
#